data_7302e7902dfcbd042fc32756e4019103
#
_entry.id   7302e7902dfcbd042fc32756e4019103
#
_cell.length_a   1.000
_cell.length_b   1.000
_cell.length_c   1.000
_cell.angle_alpha   90.00
_cell.angle_beta   90.00
_cell.angle_gamma   90.00
#
_symmetry.space_group_name_H-M   'P 1'
#
loop_
_entity.id
_entity.type
_entity.pdbx_description
1 polymer ?
#
loop_
_entity_poly.entity_id
_entity_poly.type
_entity_poly.pdbx_seq_one_letter_code
_entity_poly.pdbx_strand_id
1 'polypeptide(L)'
;MKKTLALVMLLCIALGAQAQLLWKVSGNGLDRPSYVMGTHHLAPLSIKDSISALQQAIDQTEQVYGELVMDEAMKPENMMKMQQAMMLPADTTLKSLFTQAQYDTIAAVVKNYMGVDLALFNKLKPAAITTQLAVALAMKSLKGFNPQEQLDTWFQTQARQAGKKVGGLESIALQVDVLYNSQALTRQALLLYCTATHIDQSIDQSLRMTQAYMKQDLDELLAITEEKVNNACDSTPEEMDALIYRRNADWARQLPAIMKQSPTLVVVGAGHLPGQRGLLKLLQEQGYTVEPMN
;
A
#
# COMPACT_ATOMS: atom_id res chain seq x y z
N MET A 1 10.87 -24.86 62.11
CA MET A 1 9.91 -24.59 61.05
C MET A 1 10.52 -23.57 60.07
N LYS A 2 11.14 -24.07 59.01
CA LYS A 2 11.78 -23.23 57.96
C LYS A 2 10.74 -23.01 56.83
N LYS A 3 10.31 -21.76 56.66
CA LYS A 3 9.46 -21.36 55.53
C LYS A 3 10.34 -21.08 54.32
N THR A 4 10.31 -21.98 53.36
CA THR A 4 10.89 -21.78 52.05
C THR A 4 9.96 -20.90 51.20
N LEU A 5 10.40 -19.69 50.91
CA LEU A 5 9.74 -18.73 50.03
C LEU A 5 10.12 -19.12 48.59
N ALA A 6 9.19 -19.68 47.82
CA ALA A 6 9.41 -19.95 46.41
C ALA A 6 9.21 -18.64 45.64
N LEU A 7 10.28 -18.08 45.12
CA LEU A 7 10.31 -16.93 44.20
C LEU A 7 9.95 -17.42 42.81
N VAL A 8 8.70 -17.20 42.38
CA VAL A 8 8.29 -17.41 41.01
C VAL A 8 8.83 -16.24 40.19
N MET A 9 9.93 -16.49 39.49
CA MET A 9 10.49 -15.57 38.50
C MET A 9 9.57 -15.61 37.26
N LEU A 10 8.70 -14.59 37.11
CA LEU A 10 7.97 -14.34 35.89
C LEU A 10 8.99 -13.89 34.84
N LEU A 11 9.43 -14.80 33.98
CA LEU A 11 10.24 -14.46 32.81
C LEU A 11 9.30 -13.73 31.82
N CYS A 12 9.26 -12.40 31.89
CA CYS A 12 8.78 -11.58 30.79
C CYS A 12 9.75 -11.75 29.63
N ILE A 13 9.49 -12.73 28.76
CA ILE A 13 10.10 -12.76 27.44
C ILE A 13 9.52 -11.52 26.75
N ALA A 14 10.29 -10.44 26.72
CA ALA A 14 10.10 -9.38 25.78
C ALA A 14 10.30 -10.03 24.40
N LEU A 15 9.20 -10.49 23.80
CA LEU A 15 9.13 -10.75 22.37
C LEU A 15 9.43 -9.39 21.74
N GLY A 16 10.70 -9.16 21.36
CA GLY A 16 11.05 -8.07 20.47
C GLY A 16 10.05 -8.14 19.33
N ALA A 17 9.35 -7.06 19.05
CA ALA A 17 8.51 -6.96 17.86
C ALA A 17 9.41 -7.31 16.67
N GLN A 18 9.34 -8.55 16.18
CA GLN A 18 10.06 -8.93 14.98
C GLN A 18 9.31 -8.27 13.84
N ALA A 19 10.01 -7.43 13.13
CA ALA A 19 9.55 -6.83 11.90
C ALA A 19 9.07 -7.94 10.94
N GLN A 20 7.80 -7.94 10.57
CA GLN A 20 7.22 -9.00 9.73
C GLN A 20 6.17 -8.46 8.79
N LEU A 21 6.25 -8.88 7.53
CA LEU A 21 5.24 -8.56 6.51
C LEU A 21 4.14 -9.61 6.43
N LEU A 22 4.39 -10.82 6.93
CA LEU A 22 3.47 -11.96 6.88
C LEU A 22 2.93 -12.28 8.28
N TRP A 23 1.61 -12.38 8.38
CA TRP A 23 0.88 -12.58 9.64
C TRP A 23 -0.12 -13.73 9.51
N LYS A 24 -0.17 -14.57 10.52
CA LYS A 24 -1.16 -15.64 10.64
C LYS A 24 -2.39 -15.12 11.40
N VAL A 25 -3.57 -15.42 10.88
CA VAL A 25 -4.86 -15.09 11.48
C VAL A 25 -5.59 -16.37 11.83
N SER A 26 -5.93 -16.59 13.10
CA SER A 26 -6.55 -17.81 13.59
C SER A 26 -7.55 -17.51 14.71
N GLY A 27 -8.26 -18.54 15.18
CA GLY A 27 -9.29 -18.37 16.22
C GLY A 27 -10.60 -17.83 15.67
N ASN A 28 -11.44 -17.30 16.53
CA ASN A 28 -12.76 -16.72 16.22
C ASN A 28 -13.63 -17.59 15.28
N GLY A 29 -13.61 -18.93 15.48
CA GLY A 29 -14.42 -19.87 14.71
C GLY A 29 -13.89 -20.23 13.32
N LEU A 30 -12.62 -19.93 13.02
CA LEU A 30 -11.94 -20.43 11.83
C LEU A 30 -11.47 -21.88 12.09
N ASP A 31 -11.82 -22.81 11.19
CA ASP A 31 -11.36 -24.19 11.25
C ASP A 31 -9.87 -24.33 10.94
N ARG A 32 -9.36 -23.48 10.04
CA ARG A 32 -7.96 -23.39 9.63
C ARG A 32 -7.52 -21.93 9.55
N PRO A 33 -6.23 -21.65 9.78
CA PRO A 33 -5.72 -20.28 9.74
C PRO A 33 -5.82 -19.68 8.34
N SER A 34 -5.95 -18.37 8.29
CA SER A 34 -5.72 -17.50 7.15
C SER A 34 -4.45 -16.68 7.38
N TYR A 35 -4.01 -15.94 6.38
CA TYR A 35 -2.77 -15.15 6.45
C TYR A 35 -2.99 -13.77 5.84
N VAL A 36 -2.23 -12.78 6.35
CA VAL A 36 -2.19 -11.42 5.81
C VAL A 36 -0.76 -11.10 5.43
N MET A 37 -0.54 -10.70 4.20
CA MET A 37 0.74 -10.31 3.64
C MET A 37 0.71 -8.84 3.23
N GLY A 38 1.68 -8.06 3.73
CA GLY A 38 1.91 -6.68 3.32
C GLY A 38 2.76 -6.58 2.06
N THR A 39 2.31 -5.83 1.05
CA THR A 39 3.05 -5.56 -0.19
C THR A 39 3.54 -4.11 -0.25
N HIS A 40 4.49 -3.84 -1.13
CA HIS A 40 4.93 -2.49 -1.46
C HIS A 40 5.20 -2.41 -2.97
N HIS A 41 4.44 -1.56 -3.66
CA HIS A 41 4.48 -1.47 -5.11
C HIS A 41 5.84 -1.06 -5.69
N LEU A 42 6.69 -0.41 -4.90
CA LEU A 42 8.02 0.03 -5.31
C LEU A 42 9.15 -0.91 -4.84
N ALA A 43 8.81 -2.01 -4.17
CA ALA A 43 9.81 -2.97 -3.72
C ALA A 43 10.24 -3.92 -4.83
N PRO A 44 11.50 -4.38 -4.83
CA PRO A 44 11.94 -5.47 -5.69
C PRO A 44 11.16 -6.76 -5.39
N LEU A 45 10.77 -7.49 -6.42
CA LEU A 45 10.06 -8.78 -6.25
C LEU A 45 10.86 -9.80 -5.44
N SER A 46 12.19 -9.69 -5.41
CA SER A 46 13.09 -10.57 -4.65
C SER A 46 12.86 -10.60 -3.15
N ILE A 47 12.14 -9.61 -2.58
CA ILE A 47 11.79 -9.64 -1.14
C ILE A 47 11.05 -10.92 -0.75
N LYS A 48 10.23 -11.49 -1.65
CA LYS A 48 9.51 -12.75 -1.43
C LYS A 48 10.42 -13.89 -0.98
N ASP A 49 11.68 -13.89 -1.44
CA ASP A 49 12.67 -14.92 -1.13
C ASP A 49 13.26 -14.77 0.31
N SER A 50 13.01 -13.62 0.94
CA SER A 50 13.46 -13.30 2.31
C SER A 50 12.37 -13.51 3.37
N ILE A 51 11.16 -13.91 2.97
CA ILE A 51 10.04 -14.17 3.89
C ILE A 51 9.94 -15.69 4.09
N SER A 52 10.59 -16.20 5.14
CA SER A 52 10.82 -17.63 5.37
C SER A 52 9.55 -18.48 5.40
N ALA A 53 8.46 -17.98 5.96
CA ALA A 53 7.19 -18.69 6.09
C ALA A 53 6.24 -18.47 4.89
N LEU A 54 6.64 -17.73 3.85
CA LEU A 54 5.76 -17.35 2.75
C LEU A 54 5.22 -18.54 1.98
N GLN A 55 6.09 -19.48 1.62
CA GLN A 55 5.67 -20.69 0.87
C GLN A 55 4.66 -21.51 1.69
N GLN A 56 4.90 -21.65 3.01
CA GLN A 56 3.97 -22.34 3.90
C GLN A 56 2.59 -21.65 3.91
N ALA A 57 2.53 -20.32 4.00
CA ALA A 57 1.27 -19.59 3.97
C ALA A 57 0.55 -19.75 2.63
N ILE A 58 1.29 -19.72 1.51
CA ILE A 58 0.75 -19.99 0.19
C ILE A 58 0.15 -21.39 0.14
N ASP A 59 0.87 -22.43 0.57
CA ASP A 59 0.44 -23.82 0.46
C ASP A 59 -0.78 -24.12 1.35
N GLN A 60 -0.88 -23.49 2.52
CA GLN A 60 -1.96 -23.69 3.47
C GLN A 60 -3.26 -22.95 3.14
N THR A 61 -3.25 -22.08 2.14
CA THR A 61 -4.43 -21.32 1.71
C THR A 61 -5.04 -21.89 0.44
N GLU A 62 -6.36 -21.71 0.27
CA GLU A 62 -7.13 -22.18 -0.89
C GLU A 62 -7.57 -21.04 -1.80
N GLN A 63 -7.41 -19.80 -1.32
CA GLN A 63 -7.75 -18.60 -2.06
C GLN A 63 -6.80 -17.45 -1.73
N VAL A 64 -6.67 -16.51 -2.66
CA VAL A 64 -5.93 -15.25 -2.49
C VAL A 64 -6.88 -14.09 -2.70
N TYR A 65 -6.89 -13.14 -1.78
CA TYR A 65 -7.62 -11.88 -1.90
C TYR A 65 -6.63 -10.71 -1.88
N GLY A 66 -6.59 -9.96 -2.99
CA GLY A 66 -5.86 -8.69 -3.06
C GLY A 66 -6.78 -7.51 -2.82
N GLU A 67 -6.25 -6.30 -2.88
CA GLU A 67 -7.07 -5.08 -2.92
C GLU A 67 -7.98 -5.12 -4.14
N LEU A 68 -7.42 -5.38 -5.31
CA LEU A 68 -8.13 -5.60 -6.57
C LEU A 68 -7.85 -6.99 -7.14
N VAL A 69 -8.72 -7.44 -8.03
CA VAL A 69 -8.39 -8.54 -8.96
C VAL A 69 -7.62 -7.94 -10.14
N MET A 70 -6.32 -8.21 -10.23
CA MET A 70 -5.43 -7.56 -11.21
C MET A 70 -5.84 -7.84 -12.66
N ASP A 71 -6.29 -9.05 -13.00
CA ASP A 71 -6.77 -9.35 -14.36
C ASP A 71 -8.03 -8.56 -14.72
N GLU A 72 -8.91 -8.30 -13.74
CA GLU A 72 -10.07 -7.44 -13.96
C GLU A 72 -9.64 -5.99 -14.21
N ALA A 73 -8.62 -5.51 -13.48
CA ALA A 73 -8.08 -4.16 -13.68
C ALA A 73 -7.49 -3.97 -15.08
N MET A 74 -6.93 -5.03 -15.66
CA MET A 74 -6.33 -5.00 -17.00
C MET A 74 -7.32 -5.18 -18.15
N LYS A 75 -8.61 -5.41 -17.88
CA LYS A 75 -9.62 -5.47 -18.94
C LYS A 75 -9.77 -4.11 -19.63
N PRO A 76 -9.98 -4.08 -20.97
CA PRO A 76 -10.05 -2.83 -21.73
C PRO A 76 -11.07 -1.81 -21.19
N GLU A 77 -12.25 -2.27 -20.76
CA GLU A 77 -13.28 -1.43 -20.17
C GLU A 77 -12.86 -0.78 -18.86
N ASN A 78 -12.08 -1.46 -18.04
CA ASN A 78 -11.59 -0.95 -16.76
C ASN A 78 -10.37 -0.04 -16.94
N MET A 79 -9.49 -0.39 -17.88
CA MET A 79 -8.38 0.50 -18.28
C MET A 79 -8.91 1.82 -18.85
N MET A 80 -9.98 1.78 -19.65
CA MET A 80 -10.62 2.98 -20.18
C MET A 80 -11.23 3.84 -19.06
N LYS A 81 -11.90 3.23 -18.06
CA LYS A 81 -12.43 3.94 -16.89
C LYS A 81 -11.30 4.61 -16.09
N MET A 82 -10.19 3.89 -15.84
CA MET A 82 -9.02 4.46 -15.20
C MET A 82 -8.45 5.65 -15.99
N GLN A 83 -8.28 5.49 -17.30
CA GLN A 83 -7.80 6.57 -18.16
C GLN A 83 -8.71 7.78 -18.12
N GLN A 84 -10.04 7.61 -18.20
CA GLN A 84 -11.01 8.69 -18.09
C GLN A 84 -10.93 9.41 -16.73
N ALA A 85 -10.76 8.67 -15.65
CA ALA A 85 -10.63 9.24 -14.31
C ALA A 85 -9.36 10.09 -14.11
N MET A 86 -8.31 9.79 -14.85
CA MET A 86 -7.06 10.57 -14.87
C MET A 86 -7.18 11.88 -15.64
N MET A 87 -8.25 12.07 -16.42
CA MET A 87 -8.40 13.27 -17.27
C MET A 87 -9.00 14.44 -16.51
N LEU A 88 -8.54 15.63 -16.82
CA LEU A 88 -9.14 16.89 -16.39
C LEU A 88 -10.49 17.11 -17.10
N PRO A 89 -11.41 17.90 -16.50
CA PRO A 89 -12.59 18.39 -17.21
C PRO A 89 -12.24 19.06 -18.54
N ALA A 90 -13.18 19.03 -19.48
CA ALA A 90 -12.91 19.47 -20.86
C ALA A 90 -12.45 20.94 -20.96
N ASP A 91 -12.97 21.78 -20.08
CA ASP A 91 -12.69 23.24 -19.99
C ASP A 91 -11.42 23.57 -19.18
N THR A 92 -10.80 22.57 -18.55
CA THR A 92 -9.64 22.74 -17.67
C THR A 92 -8.37 22.22 -18.34
N THR A 93 -7.25 22.88 -18.10
CA THR A 93 -5.92 22.41 -18.50
C THR A 93 -5.00 22.36 -17.29
N LEU A 94 -4.01 21.50 -17.33
CA LEU A 94 -2.99 21.43 -16.28
C LEU A 94 -2.36 22.81 -16.02
N LYS A 95 -2.00 23.53 -17.10
CA LYS A 95 -1.39 24.87 -17.00
C LYS A 95 -2.29 25.87 -16.27
N SER A 96 -3.61 25.76 -16.39
CA SER A 96 -4.55 26.69 -15.74
C SER A 96 -4.65 26.50 -14.21
N LEU A 97 -4.10 25.42 -13.67
CA LEU A 97 -4.10 25.12 -12.24
C LEU A 97 -2.88 25.72 -11.50
N PHE A 98 -1.95 26.32 -12.23
CA PHE A 98 -0.68 26.82 -11.69
C PHE A 98 -0.39 28.25 -12.14
N THR A 99 0.40 28.98 -11.35
CA THR A 99 1.11 30.15 -11.84
C THR A 99 2.21 29.74 -12.82
N GLN A 100 2.68 30.66 -13.66
CA GLN A 100 3.76 30.35 -14.61
C GLN A 100 5.00 29.80 -13.89
N ALA A 101 5.41 30.40 -12.77
CA ALA A 101 6.57 29.94 -12.00
C ALA A 101 6.40 28.52 -11.44
N GLN A 102 5.20 28.18 -10.93
CA GLN A 102 4.90 26.82 -10.46
C GLN A 102 4.93 25.81 -11.61
N TYR A 103 4.31 26.16 -12.74
CA TYR A 103 4.32 25.31 -13.93
C TYR A 103 5.74 25.03 -14.42
N ASP A 104 6.60 26.06 -14.47
CA ASP A 104 7.98 25.94 -14.92
C ASP A 104 8.81 25.05 -13.97
N THR A 105 8.58 25.16 -12.65
CA THR A 105 9.20 24.27 -11.65
C THR A 105 8.81 22.82 -11.89
N ILE A 106 7.52 22.53 -12.05
CA ILE A 106 7.03 21.17 -12.33
C ILE A 106 7.59 20.66 -13.67
N ALA A 107 7.60 21.52 -14.71
CA ALA A 107 8.10 21.16 -16.03
C ALA A 107 9.59 20.78 -16.00
N ALA A 108 10.40 21.50 -15.25
CA ALA A 108 11.81 21.17 -15.06
C ALA A 108 12.02 19.80 -14.41
N VAL A 109 11.25 19.47 -13.37
CA VAL A 109 11.30 18.19 -12.68
C VAL A 109 10.81 17.04 -13.59
N VAL A 110 9.68 17.21 -14.25
CA VAL A 110 9.15 16.21 -15.20
C VAL A 110 10.15 15.97 -16.33
N LYS A 111 10.73 17.02 -16.90
CA LYS A 111 11.77 16.89 -17.93
C LYS A 111 12.99 16.12 -17.45
N ASN A 112 13.46 16.42 -16.23
CA ASN A 112 14.66 15.80 -15.67
C ASN A 112 14.44 14.32 -15.32
N TYR A 113 13.30 13.99 -14.73
CA TYR A 113 13.06 12.63 -14.21
C TYR A 113 12.31 11.71 -15.17
N MET A 114 11.40 12.26 -15.99
CA MET A 114 10.61 11.48 -16.95
C MET A 114 11.10 11.63 -18.40
N GLY A 115 11.94 12.61 -18.69
CA GLY A 115 12.51 12.85 -20.03
C GLY A 115 11.55 13.48 -21.04
N VAL A 116 10.33 13.87 -20.62
CA VAL A 116 9.27 14.39 -21.49
C VAL A 116 8.90 15.83 -21.15
N ASP A 117 8.19 16.50 -22.06
CA ASP A 117 7.65 17.83 -21.80
C ASP A 117 6.35 17.73 -21.01
N LEU A 118 6.20 18.60 -19.98
CA LEU A 118 4.97 18.65 -19.16
C LEU A 118 3.71 18.96 -20.00
N ALA A 119 3.85 19.66 -21.12
CA ALA A 119 2.74 19.95 -22.02
C ALA A 119 2.05 18.70 -22.57
N LEU A 120 2.73 17.55 -22.65
CA LEU A 120 2.11 16.27 -23.03
C LEU A 120 1.05 15.81 -22.05
N PHE A 121 1.13 16.26 -20.80
CA PHE A 121 0.19 15.93 -19.73
C PHE A 121 -0.90 17.01 -19.51
N ASN A 122 -1.05 17.96 -20.45
CA ASN A 122 -1.89 19.14 -20.25
C ASN A 122 -3.38 18.83 -19.99
N LYS A 123 -3.82 17.63 -20.28
CA LYS A 123 -5.20 17.12 -19.99
C LYS A 123 -5.25 16.12 -18.85
N LEU A 124 -4.14 15.82 -18.19
CA LEU A 124 -4.13 14.91 -17.02
C LEU A 124 -4.34 15.67 -15.71
N LYS A 125 -5.01 15.03 -14.77
CA LYS A 125 -5.09 15.49 -13.39
C LYS A 125 -3.70 15.50 -12.73
N PRO A 126 -3.42 16.45 -11.83
CA PRO A 126 -2.14 16.49 -11.12
C PRO A 126 -1.82 15.19 -10.38
N ALA A 127 -2.81 14.53 -9.77
CA ALA A 127 -2.62 13.23 -9.09
C ALA A 127 -2.08 12.14 -10.03
N ALA A 128 -2.54 12.11 -11.30
CA ALA A 128 -2.03 11.15 -12.28
C ALA A 128 -0.56 11.42 -12.63
N ILE A 129 -0.17 12.69 -12.69
CA ILE A 129 1.24 13.09 -12.95
C ILE A 129 2.11 12.73 -11.72
N THR A 130 1.62 13.00 -10.50
CA THR A 130 2.33 12.63 -9.26
C THR A 130 2.61 11.13 -9.22
N THR A 131 1.62 10.28 -9.54
CA THR A 131 1.79 8.83 -9.60
C THR A 131 2.85 8.41 -10.62
N GLN A 132 2.82 8.97 -11.84
CA GLN A 132 3.82 8.66 -12.88
C GLN A 132 5.22 9.15 -12.50
N LEU A 133 5.31 10.32 -11.88
CA LEU A 133 6.57 10.86 -11.38
C LEU A 133 7.15 9.97 -10.28
N ALA A 134 6.33 9.49 -9.33
CA ALA A 134 6.77 8.56 -8.29
C ALA A 134 7.37 7.27 -8.88
N VAL A 135 6.76 6.69 -9.91
CA VAL A 135 7.31 5.53 -10.62
C VAL A 135 8.64 5.87 -11.30
N ALA A 136 8.74 7.03 -11.97
CA ALA A 136 9.96 7.45 -12.64
C ALA A 136 11.11 7.70 -11.63
N LEU A 137 10.80 8.28 -10.47
CA LEU A 137 11.75 8.44 -9.36
C LEU A 137 12.22 7.09 -8.84
N ALA A 138 11.29 6.16 -8.61
CA ALA A 138 11.61 4.80 -8.16
C ALA A 138 12.53 4.06 -9.15
N MET A 139 12.24 4.14 -10.45
CA MET A 139 13.09 3.54 -11.48
C MET A 139 14.52 4.08 -11.50
N LYS A 140 14.71 5.34 -11.13
CA LYS A 140 16.03 5.96 -11.06
C LYS A 140 16.76 5.72 -9.73
N SER A 141 16.02 5.59 -8.63
CA SER A 141 16.57 5.65 -7.27
C SER A 141 16.56 4.32 -6.55
N LEU A 142 15.62 3.41 -6.86
CA LEU A 142 15.46 2.15 -6.16
C LEU A 142 16.13 1.01 -6.91
N LYS A 143 17.17 0.45 -6.32
CA LYS A 143 17.90 -0.66 -6.91
C LYS A 143 17.01 -1.92 -6.98
N GLY A 144 16.89 -2.50 -8.17
CA GLY A 144 16.14 -3.74 -8.39
C GLY A 144 14.62 -3.54 -8.53
N PHE A 145 14.13 -2.31 -8.47
CA PHE A 145 12.73 -2.03 -8.78
C PHE A 145 12.43 -2.25 -10.27
N ASN A 146 11.39 -3.01 -10.54
CA ASN A 146 10.83 -3.20 -11.89
C ASN A 146 9.31 -2.99 -11.83
N PRO A 147 8.75 -1.96 -12.49
CA PRO A 147 7.30 -1.70 -12.45
C PRO A 147 6.45 -2.80 -13.07
N GLN A 148 7.03 -3.73 -13.82
CA GLN A 148 6.33 -4.88 -14.41
C GLN A 148 6.33 -6.11 -13.51
N GLU A 149 7.11 -6.11 -12.42
CA GLU A 149 7.27 -7.23 -11.49
C GLU A 149 6.75 -6.84 -10.10
N GLN A 150 5.43 -6.77 -9.95
CA GLN A 150 4.82 -6.38 -8.69
C GLN A 150 4.35 -7.60 -7.88
N LEU A 151 4.54 -7.53 -6.56
CA LEU A 151 4.14 -8.58 -5.62
C LEU A 151 2.65 -8.93 -5.72
N ASP A 152 1.78 -7.93 -5.80
CA ASP A 152 0.33 -8.12 -5.90
C ASP A 152 -0.05 -8.99 -7.11
N THR A 153 0.52 -8.69 -8.26
CA THR A 153 0.34 -9.47 -9.49
C THR A 153 0.96 -10.86 -9.36
N TRP A 154 2.13 -10.97 -8.76
CA TRP A 154 2.82 -12.23 -8.55
C TRP A 154 1.98 -13.19 -7.69
N PHE A 155 1.46 -12.75 -6.54
CA PHE A 155 0.62 -13.58 -5.68
C PHE A 155 -0.62 -14.10 -6.38
N GLN A 156 -1.32 -13.25 -7.11
CA GLN A 156 -2.51 -13.65 -7.85
C GLN A 156 -2.20 -14.61 -9.00
N THR A 157 -1.08 -14.41 -9.69
CA THR A 157 -0.61 -15.32 -10.74
C THR A 157 -0.28 -16.70 -10.17
N GLN A 158 0.46 -16.77 -9.05
CA GLN A 158 0.76 -18.04 -8.38
C GLN A 158 -0.52 -18.75 -7.93
N ALA A 159 -1.48 -18.01 -7.38
CA ALA A 159 -2.77 -18.58 -6.97
C ALA A 159 -3.52 -19.21 -8.14
N ARG A 160 -3.62 -18.51 -9.27
CA ARG A 160 -4.29 -19.05 -10.48
C ARG A 160 -3.57 -20.28 -11.04
N GLN A 161 -2.23 -20.25 -11.10
CA GLN A 161 -1.43 -21.40 -11.57
C GLN A 161 -1.65 -22.63 -10.67
N ALA A 162 -1.88 -22.43 -9.38
CA ALA A 162 -2.22 -23.48 -8.42
C ALA A 162 -3.71 -23.85 -8.40
N GLY A 163 -4.54 -23.30 -9.27
CA GLY A 163 -5.99 -23.55 -9.31
C GLY A 163 -6.77 -22.95 -8.14
N LYS A 164 -6.18 -22.00 -7.40
CA LYS A 164 -6.82 -21.33 -6.27
C LYS A 164 -7.71 -20.18 -6.74
N LYS A 165 -8.75 -19.88 -5.96
CA LYS A 165 -9.62 -18.73 -6.20
C LYS A 165 -8.85 -17.44 -5.97
N VAL A 166 -9.08 -16.44 -6.83
CA VAL A 166 -8.59 -15.07 -6.66
C VAL A 166 -9.78 -14.13 -6.49
N GLY A 167 -9.73 -13.29 -5.45
CA GLY A 167 -10.74 -12.28 -5.15
C GLY A 167 -10.13 -10.91 -4.90
N GLY A 168 -10.98 -9.89 -4.86
CA GLY A 168 -10.64 -8.52 -4.51
C GLY A 168 -11.48 -8.03 -3.34
N LEU A 169 -10.87 -7.22 -2.48
CA LEU A 169 -11.54 -6.56 -1.35
C LEU A 169 -12.25 -5.28 -1.79
N GLU A 170 -11.89 -4.75 -2.94
CA GLU A 170 -12.39 -3.50 -3.50
C GLU A 170 -12.77 -3.65 -4.97
N SER A 171 -13.56 -2.67 -5.42
CA SER A 171 -13.83 -2.46 -6.84
C SER A 171 -12.81 -1.50 -7.45
N ILE A 172 -12.59 -1.64 -8.75
CA ILE A 172 -11.78 -0.68 -9.53
C ILE A 172 -12.35 0.73 -9.43
N ALA A 173 -13.67 0.87 -9.40
CA ALA A 173 -14.32 2.16 -9.26
C ALA A 173 -13.96 2.86 -7.94
N LEU A 174 -13.89 2.12 -6.83
CA LEU A 174 -13.47 2.66 -5.54
C LEU A 174 -12.00 3.11 -5.57
N GLN A 175 -11.09 2.30 -6.09
CA GLN A 175 -9.68 2.71 -6.18
C GLN A 175 -9.46 3.92 -7.08
N VAL A 176 -10.14 3.95 -8.22
CA VAL A 176 -10.13 5.12 -9.12
C VAL A 176 -10.61 6.38 -8.40
N ASP A 177 -11.68 6.26 -7.61
CA ASP A 177 -12.21 7.38 -6.84
C ASP A 177 -11.21 7.86 -5.78
N VAL A 178 -10.65 6.94 -5.01
CA VAL A 178 -9.63 7.24 -3.98
C VAL A 178 -8.42 7.92 -4.59
N LEU A 179 -7.90 7.44 -5.71
CA LEU A 179 -6.66 7.94 -6.31
C LEU A 179 -6.81 9.26 -7.06
N TYR A 180 -7.96 9.48 -7.72
CA TYR A 180 -8.09 10.58 -8.68
C TYR A 180 -9.25 11.54 -8.42
N ASN A 181 -10.21 11.18 -7.54
CA ASN A 181 -11.41 11.99 -7.31
C ASN A 181 -11.62 12.40 -5.86
N SER A 182 -10.97 11.75 -4.89
CA SER A 182 -11.14 12.03 -3.46
C SER A 182 -10.65 13.42 -3.04
N GLN A 183 -9.78 14.04 -3.84
CA GLN A 183 -9.22 15.37 -3.57
C GLN A 183 -9.65 16.37 -4.64
N ALA A 184 -9.90 17.61 -4.23
CA ALA A 184 -10.12 18.73 -5.15
C ALA A 184 -8.91 18.95 -6.07
N LEU A 185 -9.11 19.41 -7.31
CA LEU A 185 -8.04 19.65 -8.28
C LEU A 185 -6.98 20.64 -7.76
N THR A 186 -7.41 21.65 -6.98
CA THR A 186 -6.51 22.62 -6.34
C THR A 186 -5.58 21.94 -5.32
N ARG A 187 -6.10 20.95 -4.57
CA ARG A 187 -5.28 20.17 -3.63
C ARG A 187 -4.31 19.25 -4.36
N GLN A 188 -4.77 18.56 -5.40
CA GLN A 188 -3.90 17.74 -6.25
C GLN A 188 -2.78 18.57 -6.90
N ALA A 189 -3.10 19.79 -7.36
CA ALA A 189 -2.12 20.73 -7.91
C ALA A 189 -1.08 21.15 -6.87
N LEU A 190 -1.53 21.48 -5.66
CA LEU A 190 -0.62 21.79 -4.55
C LEU A 190 0.33 20.63 -4.27
N LEU A 191 -0.17 19.40 -4.15
CA LEU A 191 0.66 18.24 -3.86
C LEU A 191 1.66 17.91 -4.96
N LEU A 192 1.30 18.07 -6.24
CA LEU A 192 2.24 17.95 -7.36
C LEU A 192 3.34 19.01 -7.28
N TYR A 193 2.98 20.26 -6.97
CA TYR A 193 3.95 21.34 -6.79
C TYR A 193 4.86 21.09 -5.58
N CYS A 194 4.30 20.58 -4.45
CA CYS A 194 5.08 20.16 -3.30
C CYS A 194 6.11 19.09 -3.65
N THR A 195 5.69 18.04 -4.38
CA THR A 195 6.62 17.01 -4.86
C THR A 195 7.72 17.59 -5.71
N ALA A 196 7.40 18.52 -6.62
CA ALA A 196 8.39 19.12 -7.50
C ALA A 196 9.37 20.05 -6.76
N THR A 197 8.91 20.79 -5.76
CA THR A 197 9.76 21.69 -4.98
C THR A 197 10.61 20.98 -3.92
N HIS A 198 10.17 19.80 -3.46
CA HIS A 198 10.86 19.01 -2.44
C HIS A 198 11.26 17.63 -2.99
N ILE A 199 11.75 17.61 -4.23
CA ILE A 199 12.00 16.35 -4.95
C ILE A 199 13.01 15.45 -4.24
N ASP A 200 14.07 16.00 -3.65
CA ASP A 200 15.09 15.25 -2.92
C ASP A 200 14.49 14.61 -1.64
N GLN A 201 13.59 15.31 -0.96
CA GLN A 201 12.88 14.74 0.20
C GLN A 201 11.92 13.63 -0.22
N SER A 202 11.24 13.77 -1.37
CA SER A 202 10.38 12.70 -1.92
C SER A 202 11.17 11.45 -2.29
N ILE A 203 12.38 11.63 -2.84
CA ILE A 203 13.30 10.52 -3.14
C ILE A 203 13.76 9.86 -1.83
N ASP A 204 14.22 10.65 -0.85
CA ASP A 204 14.66 10.13 0.46
C ASP A 204 13.54 9.35 1.17
N GLN A 205 12.34 9.90 1.23
CA GLN A 205 11.19 9.22 1.81
C GLN A 205 10.89 7.89 1.11
N SER A 206 10.92 7.86 -0.23
CA SER A 206 10.72 6.62 -1.01
C SER A 206 11.81 5.59 -0.74
N LEU A 207 13.07 6.02 -0.60
CA LEU A 207 14.19 5.15 -0.22
C LEU A 207 14.02 4.58 1.19
N ARG A 208 13.67 5.41 2.17
CA ARG A 208 13.42 5.01 3.56
C ARG A 208 12.26 4.03 3.65
N MET A 209 11.12 4.31 2.98
CA MET A 209 9.97 3.42 2.90
C MET A 209 10.36 2.05 2.33
N THR A 210 11.11 2.02 1.22
CA THR A 210 11.55 0.77 0.61
C THR A 210 12.53 0.03 1.52
N GLN A 211 13.46 0.74 2.19
CA GLN A 211 14.39 0.12 3.15
C GLN A 211 13.69 -0.47 4.37
N ALA A 212 12.72 0.24 4.95
CA ALA A 212 11.90 -0.26 6.05
C ALA A 212 11.11 -1.51 5.62
N TYR A 213 10.52 -1.48 4.42
CA TYR A 213 9.82 -2.62 3.84
C TYR A 213 10.76 -3.83 3.63
N MET A 214 11.94 -3.63 3.07
CA MET A 214 12.94 -4.71 2.88
C MET A 214 13.44 -5.30 4.19
N LYS A 215 13.42 -4.52 5.28
CA LYS A 215 13.68 -4.99 6.66
C LYS A 215 12.45 -5.59 7.32
N GLN A 216 11.30 -5.58 6.64
CA GLN A 216 10.00 -6.02 7.13
C GLN A 216 9.51 -5.22 8.35
N ASP A 217 9.95 -3.98 8.53
CA ASP A 217 9.72 -3.12 9.70
C ASP A 217 8.43 -2.30 9.50
N LEU A 218 7.28 -2.84 9.97
CA LEU A 218 5.99 -2.17 9.89
C LEU A 218 5.90 -0.92 10.78
N ASP A 219 6.62 -0.87 11.90
CA ASP A 219 6.60 0.28 12.79
C ASP A 219 7.32 1.47 12.15
N GLU A 220 8.46 1.23 11.51
CA GLU A 220 9.16 2.26 10.74
C GLU A 220 8.34 2.69 9.50
N LEU A 221 7.66 1.76 8.81
CA LEU A 221 6.74 2.11 7.71
C LEU A 221 5.63 3.04 8.18
N LEU A 222 5.03 2.76 9.35
CA LEU A 222 4.01 3.61 9.94
C LEU A 222 4.58 4.99 10.29
N ALA A 223 5.73 5.03 10.97
CA ALA A 223 6.38 6.28 11.36
C ALA A 223 6.67 7.18 10.16
N ILE A 224 7.20 6.63 9.06
CA ILE A 224 7.47 7.38 7.83
C ILE A 224 6.15 7.85 7.19
N THR A 225 5.10 7.03 7.19
CA THR A 225 3.79 7.38 6.62
C THR A 225 3.12 8.53 7.39
N GLU A 226 3.32 8.58 8.70
CA GLU A 226 2.74 9.61 9.59
C GLU A 226 3.64 10.83 9.77
N GLU A 227 4.85 10.83 9.18
CA GLU A 227 5.80 11.95 9.26
C GLU A 227 5.18 13.24 8.75
N LYS A 228 5.36 14.32 9.50
CA LYS A 228 4.84 15.66 9.17
C LYS A 228 5.98 16.67 9.14
N VAL A 229 5.96 17.50 8.13
CA VAL A 229 6.87 18.65 8.00
C VAL A 229 6.18 19.96 8.43
N ASN A 230 4.93 19.88 8.89
CA ASN A 230 4.11 20.97 9.41
C ASN A 230 3.88 22.09 8.42
N ASN A 231 3.57 21.74 7.19
CA ASN A 231 3.21 22.68 6.13
C ASN A 231 2.03 22.19 5.28
N ALA A 232 1.63 22.95 4.29
CA ALA A 232 0.50 22.63 3.42
C ALA A 232 0.70 21.39 2.51
N CYS A 233 1.91 20.82 2.48
CA CYS A 233 2.23 19.60 1.72
C CYS A 233 1.87 18.33 2.48
N ASP A 234 1.71 18.39 3.81
CA ASP A 234 1.36 17.23 4.62
C ASP A 234 -0.01 16.67 4.24
N SER A 235 -0.13 15.35 4.29
CA SER A 235 -1.43 14.70 4.18
C SER A 235 -2.36 15.11 5.32
N THR A 236 -3.60 15.44 5.00
CA THR A 236 -4.61 15.74 6.02
C THR A 236 -5.17 14.46 6.65
N PRO A 237 -5.81 14.55 7.84
CA PRO A 237 -6.49 13.39 8.43
C PRO A 237 -7.55 12.78 7.51
N GLU A 238 -8.28 13.60 6.75
CA GLU A 238 -9.32 13.16 5.81
C GLU A 238 -8.71 12.42 4.61
N GLU A 239 -7.55 12.84 4.13
CA GLU A 239 -6.81 12.18 3.05
C GLU A 239 -6.29 10.81 3.51
N MET A 240 -5.70 10.74 4.70
CA MET A 240 -5.27 9.47 5.30
C MET A 240 -6.47 8.54 5.58
N ASP A 241 -7.58 9.11 6.02
CA ASP A 241 -8.82 8.36 6.25
C ASP A 241 -9.35 7.76 4.94
N ALA A 242 -9.36 8.51 3.85
CA ALA A 242 -9.79 8.03 2.54
C ALA A 242 -8.83 6.98 1.96
N LEU A 243 -7.52 7.21 2.08
CA LEU A 243 -6.51 6.37 1.46
C LEU A 243 -6.31 5.04 2.21
N ILE A 244 -6.37 5.05 3.54
CA ILE A 244 -5.99 3.91 4.39
C ILE A 244 -7.15 3.46 5.28
N TYR A 245 -7.65 4.31 6.17
CA TYR A 245 -8.38 3.83 7.34
C TYR A 245 -9.82 3.40 7.05
N ARG A 246 -10.55 4.09 6.17
CA ARG A 246 -11.89 3.65 5.74
C ARG A 246 -11.81 2.34 4.97
N ARG A 247 -10.81 2.17 4.14
CA ARG A 247 -10.56 0.94 3.39
C ARG A 247 -10.27 -0.22 4.36
N ASN A 248 -9.39 0.00 5.35
CA ASN A 248 -9.13 -0.99 6.41
C ASN A 248 -10.41 -1.43 7.13
N ALA A 249 -11.26 -0.48 7.51
CA ALA A 249 -12.54 -0.78 8.18
C ALA A 249 -13.49 -1.58 7.28
N ASP A 250 -13.53 -1.27 5.98
CA ASP A 250 -14.35 -2.01 5.01
C ASP A 250 -13.82 -3.44 4.79
N TRP A 251 -12.51 -3.60 4.66
CA TRP A 251 -11.89 -4.92 4.53
C TRP A 251 -12.09 -5.76 5.79
N ALA A 252 -11.89 -5.18 6.97
CA ALA A 252 -12.10 -5.86 8.24
C ALA A 252 -13.55 -6.37 8.39
N ARG A 253 -14.55 -5.70 7.80
CA ARG A 253 -15.95 -6.19 7.78
C ARG A 253 -16.15 -7.36 6.82
N GLN A 254 -15.43 -7.43 5.71
CA GLN A 254 -15.55 -8.47 4.69
C GLN A 254 -14.79 -9.75 5.06
N LEU A 255 -13.59 -9.60 5.64
CA LEU A 255 -12.65 -10.68 5.88
C LEU A 255 -13.19 -11.84 6.71
N PRO A 256 -14.03 -11.64 7.76
CA PRO A 256 -14.62 -12.77 8.51
C PRO A 256 -15.37 -13.76 7.64
N ALA A 257 -16.22 -13.29 6.73
CA ALA A 257 -16.98 -14.14 5.83
C ALA A 257 -16.07 -14.82 4.80
N ILE A 258 -15.08 -14.13 4.29
CA ILE A 258 -14.10 -14.64 3.31
C ILE A 258 -13.25 -15.75 3.95
N MET A 259 -12.66 -15.50 5.12
CA MET A 259 -11.80 -16.45 5.83
C MET A 259 -12.58 -17.67 6.36
N LYS A 260 -13.85 -17.49 6.75
CA LYS A 260 -14.71 -18.60 7.16
C LYS A 260 -15.07 -19.52 5.99
N GLN A 261 -15.21 -18.98 4.79
CA GLN A 261 -15.49 -19.76 3.58
C GLN A 261 -14.33 -20.69 3.23
N SER A 262 -13.09 -20.20 3.33
CA SER A 262 -11.87 -20.96 2.98
C SER A 262 -10.63 -20.27 3.53
N PRO A 263 -9.57 -21.02 3.93
CA PRO A 263 -8.29 -20.44 4.29
C PRO A 263 -7.78 -19.49 3.21
N THR A 264 -7.50 -18.26 3.61
CA THR A 264 -7.25 -17.14 2.69
C THR A 264 -5.87 -16.53 2.92
N LEU A 265 -5.14 -16.27 1.85
CA LEU A 265 -4.04 -15.33 1.87
C LEU A 265 -4.55 -13.96 1.41
N VAL A 266 -4.58 -13.01 2.33
CA VAL A 266 -4.94 -11.61 2.09
C VAL A 266 -3.67 -10.85 1.75
N VAL A 267 -3.63 -10.21 0.58
CA VAL A 267 -2.45 -9.50 0.05
C VAL A 267 -2.83 -8.04 -0.17
N VAL A 268 -2.31 -7.16 0.67
CA VAL A 268 -2.64 -5.72 0.67
C VAL A 268 -1.39 -4.88 0.92
N GLY A 269 -1.42 -3.60 0.56
CA GLY A 269 -0.29 -2.70 0.81
C GLY A 269 0.13 -2.70 2.29
N ALA A 270 1.43 -2.79 2.56
CA ALA A 270 2.00 -2.88 3.91
C ALA A 270 1.60 -1.70 4.81
N GLY A 271 1.37 -0.52 4.24
CA GLY A 271 0.87 0.66 4.96
C GLY A 271 -0.53 0.48 5.57
N HIS A 272 -1.28 -0.53 5.14
CA HIS A 272 -2.59 -0.87 5.71
C HIS A 272 -2.51 -1.72 6.99
N LEU A 273 -1.35 -2.33 7.29
CA LEU A 273 -1.22 -3.33 8.35
C LEU A 273 -1.06 -2.72 9.75
N PRO A 274 -0.12 -1.77 10.00
CA PRO A 274 0.24 -1.33 11.35
C PRO A 274 -0.70 -0.26 11.91
N GLY A 275 -0.54 0.02 13.20
CA GLY A 275 -1.21 1.11 13.91
C GLY A 275 -2.59 0.74 14.47
N GLN A 276 -3.17 1.67 15.23
CA GLN A 276 -4.46 1.46 15.94
C GLN A 276 -5.65 1.27 14.98
N ARG A 277 -5.56 1.83 13.79
CA ARG A 277 -6.56 1.69 12.71
C ARG A 277 -6.05 0.78 11.57
N GLY A 278 -4.93 0.07 11.82
CA GLY A 278 -4.36 -0.91 10.91
C GLY A 278 -5.18 -2.19 10.85
N LEU A 279 -5.10 -2.90 9.74
CA LEU A 279 -5.89 -4.11 9.49
C LEU A 279 -5.62 -5.20 10.54
N LEU A 280 -4.36 -5.37 10.97
CA LEU A 280 -3.99 -6.36 11.99
C LEU A 280 -4.71 -6.09 13.31
N LYS A 281 -4.73 -4.83 13.75
CA LYS A 281 -5.41 -4.41 14.98
C LYS A 281 -6.92 -4.60 14.89
N LEU A 282 -7.52 -4.23 13.76
CA LEU A 282 -8.97 -4.41 13.53
C LEU A 282 -9.38 -5.89 13.57
N LEU A 283 -8.57 -6.79 13.05
CA LEU A 283 -8.82 -8.23 13.15
C LEU A 283 -8.67 -8.74 14.60
N GLN A 284 -7.69 -8.27 15.35
CA GLN A 284 -7.56 -8.58 16.78
C GLN A 284 -8.79 -8.13 17.58
N GLU A 285 -9.31 -6.94 17.31
CA GLU A 285 -10.51 -6.40 17.97
C GLU A 285 -11.77 -7.20 17.67
N GLN A 286 -11.79 -7.91 16.54
CA GLN A 286 -12.85 -8.86 16.19
C GLN A 286 -12.67 -10.23 16.87
N GLY A 287 -11.63 -10.42 17.69
CA GLY A 287 -11.38 -11.66 18.44
C GLY A 287 -10.52 -12.70 17.71
N TYR A 288 -9.89 -12.34 16.59
CA TYR A 288 -8.88 -13.20 15.96
C TYR A 288 -7.55 -13.12 16.73
N THR A 289 -6.83 -14.24 16.75
CA THR A 289 -5.42 -14.28 17.12
C THR A 289 -4.62 -13.94 15.87
N VAL A 290 -3.83 -12.86 15.94
CA VAL A 290 -3.00 -12.35 14.84
C VAL A 290 -1.55 -12.37 15.28
N GLU A 291 -0.75 -13.23 14.65
CA GLU A 291 0.63 -13.53 15.05
C GLU A 291 1.59 -13.35 13.86
N PRO A 292 2.78 -12.75 14.06
CA PRO A 292 3.78 -12.68 12.98
C PRO A 292 4.25 -14.09 12.61
N MET A 293 4.59 -14.28 11.33
CA MET A 293 5.17 -15.51 10.81
C MET A 293 6.68 -15.33 10.62
N ASN A 294 7.47 -16.17 11.29
CA ASN A 294 8.95 -16.18 11.24
C ASN A 294 9.47 -17.21 10.23
#